data_b456899b50d1249d32208b65b49b52e7
#
_entry.id   b456899b50d1249d32208b65b49b52e7
#
_cell.length_a   1.000
_cell.length_b   1.000
_cell.length_c   1.000
_cell.angle_alpha   90.00
_cell.angle_beta   90.00
_cell.angle_gamma   90.00
#
_symmetry.space_group_name_H-M   'P 1'
#
loop_
_entity.id
_entity.type
_entity.pdbx_description
1 polymer ?
#
loop_
_entity_poly.entity_id
_entity_poly.type
_entity_poly.pdbx_seq_one_letter_code
_entity_poly.pdbx_strand_id
1 'polypeptide(L)'
;MQKIIGALLIFALLLTGCRYNTPREKQEDEKKHSKIELYSAQDDELLQTIDNQDTVNKLLNTSDWEVIESISDDLKPEYIMLAYQEKTLLYGQDPNEARDYELIATVITYQNSSYIKEIISSTVIKNMIIPENALIFYYAMPDDIQEDLHELIDE
;
A
#
# COMPACT_ATOMS: atom_id res chain seq x y z
N MET A 1 15.00 21.80 61.15
CA MET A 1 15.56 20.81 60.22
C MET A 1 14.66 19.51 60.03
N GLN A 2 13.98 19.02 61.06
CA GLN A 2 13.15 17.84 60.94
C GLN A 2 11.93 17.94 59.97
N LYS A 3 11.34 19.13 59.83
CA LYS A 3 10.15 19.34 58.96
C LYS A 3 10.48 19.35 57.48
N ILE A 4 11.71 19.68 57.10
CA ILE A 4 12.15 19.71 55.69
C ILE A 4 12.45 18.30 55.18
N ILE A 5 12.96 17.42 56.04
CA ILE A 5 13.27 16.03 55.70
C ILE A 5 11.97 15.22 55.38
N GLY A 6 10.89 15.49 56.11
CA GLY A 6 9.59 14.85 55.88
C GLY A 6 8.95 15.24 54.56
N ALA A 7 9.07 16.51 54.15
CA ALA A 7 8.56 16.99 52.87
C ALA A 7 9.33 16.43 51.66
N LEU A 8 10.65 16.24 51.78
CA LEU A 8 11.50 15.68 50.73
C LEU A 8 11.23 14.19 50.51
N LEU A 9 10.90 13.46 51.57
CA LEU A 9 10.57 12.02 51.50
C LEU A 9 9.20 11.77 50.86
N ILE A 10 8.22 12.65 51.08
CA ILE A 10 6.90 12.57 50.43
C ILE A 10 7.01 12.88 48.93
N PHE A 11 7.89 13.84 48.54
CA PHE A 11 8.10 14.19 47.15
C PHE A 11 8.81 13.07 46.37
N ALA A 12 9.71 12.34 47.02
CA ALA A 12 10.38 11.18 46.43
C ALA A 12 9.44 10.02 46.14
N LEU A 13 8.38 9.84 46.95
CA LEU A 13 7.37 8.78 46.76
C LEU A 13 6.38 9.10 45.64
N LEU A 14 6.21 10.39 45.28
CA LEU A 14 5.36 10.79 44.17
C LEU A 14 6.04 10.61 42.79
N LEU A 15 7.36 10.47 42.73
CA LEU A 15 8.13 10.25 41.50
C LEU A 15 8.25 8.76 41.13
N THR A 16 7.84 7.84 42.00
CA THR A 16 7.72 6.40 41.68
C THR A 16 6.37 6.04 41.05
N GLY A 17 5.70 7.04 40.45
CA GLY A 17 4.51 6.86 39.66
C GLY A 17 4.77 5.87 38.52
N CYS A 18 4.19 4.70 38.69
CA CYS A 18 3.85 3.67 37.71
C CYS A 18 4.44 3.83 36.29
N ARG A 19 5.68 3.36 36.10
CA ARG A 19 6.02 2.76 34.81
C ARG A 19 5.30 1.40 34.74
N TYR A 20 4.02 1.44 34.42
CA TYR A 20 3.38 0.31 33.80
C TYR A 20 3.96 0.25 32.36
N ASN A 21 5.21 -0.25 32.26
CA ASN A 21 5.64 -0.88 31.05
C ASN A 21 4.89 -2.22 31.00
N THR A 22 3.64 -2.21 30.56
CA THR A 22 3.16 -3.35 29.80
C THR A 22 4.13 -3.47 28.64
N PRO A 23 4.82 -4.63 28.46
CA PRO A 23 5.41 -4.93 27.19
C PRO A 23 4.22 -4.85 26.22
N ARG A 24 4.12 -3.79 25.41
CA ARG A 24 3.48 -3.95 24.13
C ARG A 24 4.32 -5.03 23.49
N GLU A 25 3.85 -6.28 23.54
CA GLU A 25 4.19 -7.22 22.50
C GLU A 25 4.12 -6.36 21.25
N LYS A 26 5.26 -6.21 20.57
CA LYS A 26 5.26 -5.77 19.20
C LYS A 26 4.35 -6.82 18.56
N GLN A 27 3.06 -6.47 18.38
CA GLN A 27 2.32 -7.04 17.27
C GLN A 27 3.26 -6.76 16.11
N GLU A 28 3.98 -7.78 15.66
CA GLU A 28 4.53 -7.78 14.32
C GLU A 28 3.32 -7.35 13.50
N ASP A 29 3.41 -6.16 12.89
CA ASP A 29 2.37 -5.68 12.01
C ASP A 29 2.20 -6.80 11.00
N GLU A 30 1.14 -7.58 11.17
CA GLU A 30 0.87 -8.79 10.41
C GLU A 30 0.78 -8.32 8.96
N LYS A 31 1.83 -8.63 8.22
CA LYS A 31 2.07 -8.09 6.89
C LYS A 31 0.87 -8.46 6.04
N LYS A 32 0.09 -7.48 5.63
CA LYS A 32 -1.07 -7.68 4.78
C LYS A 32 -0.62 -8.28 3.45
N HIS A 33 -1.32 -9.30 2.99
CA HIS A 33 -1.11 -9.83 1.66
C HIS A 33 -1.72 -8.91 0.61
N SER A 34 -1.04 -8.84 -0.53
CA SER A 34 -1.49 -8.09 -1.69
C SER A 34 -1.51 -9.01 -2.90
N LYS A 35 -2.35 -8.70 -3.89
CA LYS A 35 -2.37 -9.38 -5.18
C LYS A 35 -2.63 -8.38 -6.29
N ILE A 36 -2.22 -8.75 -7.51
CA ILE A 36 -2.53 -8.01 -8.72
C ILE A 36 -3.34 -8.92 -9.63
N GLU A 37 -4.41 -8.41 -10.19
CA GLU A 37 -5.13 -9.02 -11.30
C GLU A 37 -4.79 -8.22 -12.57
N LEU A 38 -4.18 -8.89 -13.54
CA LEU A 38 -3.72 -8.31 -14.80
C LEU A 38 -4.74 -8.60 -15.90
N TYR A 39 -5.23 -7.57 -16.54
CA TYR A 39 -6.21 -7.62 -17.61
C TYR A 39 -5.66 -7.05 -18.91
N SER A 40 -6.10 -7.61 -20.05
CA SER A 40 -5.98 -6.97 -21.34
C SER A 40 -6.91 -5.75 -21.40
N ALA A 41 -6.38 -4.59 -21.80
CA ALA A 41 -7.19 -3.39 -21.95
C ALA A 41 -8.04 -3.36 -23.25
N GLN A 42 -7.91 -4.38 -24.13
CA GLN A 42 -8.62 -4.44 -25.40
C GLN A 42 -9.98 -5.15 -25.27
N ASP A 43 -10.05 -6.19 -24.46
CA ASP A 43 -11.21 -7.09 -24.34
C ASP A 43 -11.59 -7.39 -22.89
N ASP A 44 -10.95 -6.74 -21.93
CA ASP A 44 -11.15 -6.91 -20.47
C ASP A 44 -10.94 -8.38 -20.01
N GLU A 45 -10.14 -9.16 -20.74
CA GLU A 45 -9.82 -10.54 -20.37
C GLU A 45 -8.80 -10.55 -19.22
N LEU A 46 -9.08 -11.36 -18.17
CA LEU A 46 -8.12 -11.62 -17.10
C LEU A 46 -6.99 -12.51 -17.64
N LEU A 47 -5.80 -11.97 -17.76
CA LEU A 47 -4.61 -12.67 -18.24
C LEU A 47 -3.96 -13.47 -17.13
N GLN A 48 -3.79 -12.84 -15.95
CA GLN A 48 -3.08 -13.47 -14.83
C GLN A 48 -3.50 -12.90 -13.48
N THR A 49 -3.37 -13.71 -12.42
CA THR A 49 -3.42 -13.27 -11.03
C THR A 49 -2.05 -13.49 -10.40
N ILE A 50 -1.43 -12.42 -9.92
CA ILE A 50 -0.10 -12.39 -9.30
C ILE A 50 -0.29 -12.22 -7.79
N ASP A 51 0.11 -13.22 -7.00
CA ASP A 51 0.00 -13.24 -5.54
C ASP A 51 1.36 -13.42 -4.83
N ASN A 52 2.44 -13.64 -5.59
CA ASN A 52 3.80 -13.63 -5.05
C ASN A 52 4.13 -12.23 -4.52
N GLN A 53 4.36 -12.12 -3.21
CA GLN A 53 4.51 -10.82 -2.54
C GLN A 53 5.75 -10.03 -3.01
N ASP A 54 6.82 -10.70 -3.41
CA ASP A 54 8.02 -10.02 -3.91
C ASP A 54 7.76 -9.41 -5.29
N THR A 55 7.08 -10.15 -6.16
CA THR A 55 6.65 -9.67 -7.48
C THR A 55 5.64 -8.53 -7.36
N VAL A 56 4.61 -8.69 -6.52
CA VAL A 56 3.61 -7.65 -6.25
C VAL A 56 4.27 -6.37 -5.74
N ASN A 57 5.18 -6.50 -4.75
CA ASN A 57 5.89 -5.34 -4.20
C ASN A 57 6.79 -4.67 -5.26
N LYS A 58 7.44 -5.44 -6.13
CA LYS A 58 8.29 -4.91 -7.20
C LYS A 58 7.47 -4.10 -8.20
N LEU A 59 6.33 -4.62 -8.65
CA LEU A 59 5.44 -3.97 -9.63
C LEU A 59 4.70 -2.74 -9.09
N LEU A 60 4.44 -2.68 -7.77
CA LEU A 60 3.68 -1.57 -7.15
C LEU A 60 4.58 -0.52 -6.47
N ASN A 61 5.89 -0.76 -6.36
CA ASN A 61 6.78 0.20 -5.72
C ASN A 61 7.22 1.28 -6.71
N THR A 62 6.44 2.33 -6.83
CA THR A 62 6.72 3.48 -7.70
C THR A 62 7.61 4.55 -7.04
N SER A 63 8.16 4.31 -5.83
CA SER A 63 8.87 5.33 -5.05
C SER A 63 10.12 5.88 -5.73
N ASP A 64 10.79 5.07 -6.53
CA ASP A 64 12.02 5.41 -7.24
C ASP A 64 11.81 5.68 -8.73
N TRP A 65 10.55 5.67 -9.19
CA TRP A 65 10.23 5.90 -10.60
C TRP A 65 10.18 7.40 -10.91
N GLU A 66 10.49 7.75 -12.15
CA GLU A 66 10.39 9.13 -12.60
C GLU A 66 8.92 9.56 -12.68
N VAL A 67 8.57 10.61 -11.93
CA VAL A 67 7.23 11.22 -11.97
C VAL A 67 7.16 12.14 -13.18
N ILE A 68 6.10 12.00 -13.98
CA ILE A 68 5.82 12.87 -15.12
C ILE A 68 4.52 13.65 -14.90
N GLU A 69 4.38 14.83 -15.49
CA GLU A 69 3.22 15.69 -15.26
C GLU A 69 1.95 15.16 -15.93
N SER A 70 2.09 14.59 -17.13
CA SER A 70 0.98 14.05 -17.91
C SER A 70 1.49 13.13 -19.01
N ILE A 71 0.60 12.34 -19.57
CA ILE A 71 0.86 11.52 -20.75
C ILE A 71 -0.02 12.00 -21.91
N SER A 72 0.35 11.65 -23.15
CA SER A 72 -0.44 11.99 -24.34
C SER A 72 -1.78 11.25 -24.34
N ASP A 73 -2.85 11.96 -24.67
CA ASP A 73 -4.19 11.36 -24.84
C ASP A 73 -4.28 10.38 -26.03
N ASP A 74 -3.31 10.40 -26.92
CA ASP A 74 -3.25 9.48 -28.10
C ASP A 74 -2.73 8.08 -27.73
N LEU A 75 -2.17 7.91 -26.53
CA LEU A 75 -1.68 6.61 -26.07
C LEU A 75 -2.83 5.63 -25.86
N LYS A 76 -2.68 4.43 -26.40
CA LYS A 76 -3.68 3.36 -26.28
C LYS A 76 -3.32 2.48 -25.08
N PRO A 77 -4.27 2.26 -24.14
CA PRO A 77 -4.07 1.31 -23.07
C PRO A 77 -3.72 -0.10 -23.61
N GLU A 78 -2.83 -0.78 -22.92
CA GLU A 78 -2.39 -2.14 -23.25
C GLU A 78 -2.82 -3.13 -22.19
N TYR A 79 -2.42 -2.87 -20.93
CA TYR A 79 -2.80 -3.68 -19.79
C TYR A 79 -3.38 -2.83 -18.67
N ILE A 80 -4.25 -3.46 -17.87
CA ILE A 80 -4.82 -2.88 -16.65
C ILE A 80 -4.46 -3.80 -15.48
N MET A 81 -3.70 -3.31 -14.53
CA MET A 81 -3.38 -4.01 -13.29
C MET A 81 -4.28 -3.48 -12.18
N LEU A 82 -5.10 -4.35 -11.59
CA LEU A 82 -5.91 -4.06 -10.42
C LEU A 82 -5.17 -4.56 -9.18
N ALA A 83 -4.65 -3.64 -8.38
CA ALA A 83 -3.93 -3.95 -7.15
C ALA A 83 -4.87 -4.02 -5.97
N TYR A 84 -4.86 -5.16 -5.29
CA TYR A 84 -5.67 -5.43 -4.11
C TYR A 84 -4.80 -5.68 -2.89
N GLN A 85 -5.30 -5.32 -1.71
CA GLN A 85 -4.68 -5.61 -0.43
C GLN A 85 -5.73 -6.15 0.54
N GLU A 86 -5.33 -7.04 1.43
CA GLU A 86 -6.17 -7.51 2.53
C GLU A 86 -6.67 -6.34 3.40
N LYS A 87 -7.95 -6.37 3.73
CA LYS A 87 -8.54 -5.40 4.65
C LYS A 87 -7.89 -5.48 6.03
N THR A 88 -7.81 -4.36 6.72
CA THR A 88 -7.35 -4.31 8.10
C THR A 88 -8.32 -5.08 9.00
N LEU A 89 -7.78 -5.96 9.85
CA LEU A 89 -8.58 -6.62 10.88
C LEU A 89 -9.16 -5.59 11.85
N LEU A 90 -10.44 -5.74 12.15
CA LEU A 90 -11.10 -4.93 13.16
C LEU A 90 -10.90 -5.58 14.52
N TYR A 91 -10.97 -4.75 15.57
CA TYR A 91 -10.88 -5.25 16.95
C TYR A 91 -11.93 -6.34 17.21
N GLY A 92 -11.47 -7.52 17.66
CA GLY A 92 -12.32 -8.67 17.96
C GLY A 92 -12.54 -9.66 16.80
N GLN A 93 -11.98 -9.42 15.62
CA GLN A 93 -11.93 -10.41 14.55
C GLN A 93 -10.84 -11.47 14.82
N ASP A 94 -11.07 -12.69 14.37
CA ASP A 94 -10.08 -13.78 14.47
C ASP A 94 -8.95 -13.49 13.46
N PRO A 95 -7.68 -13.39 13.91
CA PRO A 95 -6.55 -13.17 12.99
C PRO A 95 -6.31 -14.33 12.01
N ASN A 96 -6.83 -15.52 12.28
CA ASN A 96 -6.70 -16.69 11.41
C ASN A 96 -7.85 -16.83 10.40
N GLU A 97 -8.86 -15.95 10.45
CA GLU A 97 -9.93 -15.94 9.47
C GLU A 97 -9.45 -15.31 8.15
N ALA A 98 -9.89 -15.89 7.03
CA ALA A 98 -9.57 -15.35 5.71
C ALA A 98 -10.08 -13.91 5.58
N ARG A 99 -9.21 -13.01 5.14
CA ARG A 99 -9.52 -11.59 4.96
C ARG A 99 -10.06 -11.32 3.58
N ASP A 100 -11.04 -10.44 3.50
CA ASP A 100 -11.44 -9.85 2.23
C ASP A 100 -10.34 -8.95 1.68
N TYR A 101 -10.31 -8.81 0.35
CA TYR A 101 -9.46 -7.85 -0.35
C TYR A 101 -10.21 -6.55 -0.65
N GLU A 102 -9.48 -5.45 -0.68
CA GLU A 102 -9.96 -4.15 -1.16
C GLU A 102 -9.04 -3.64 -2.28
N LEU A 103 -9.63 -3.04 -3.31
CA LEU A 103 -8.87 -2.40 -4.39
C LEU A 103 -8.15 -1.18 -3.85
N ILE A 104 -6.81 -1.15 -3.99
CA ILE A 104 -5.97 -0.05 -3.50
C ILE A 104 -5.50 0.86 -4.63
N ALA A 105 -5.23 0.32 -5.81
CA ALA A 105 -4.81 1.09 -6.97
C ALA A 105 -5.20 0.38 -8.28
N THR A 106 -5.30 1.17 -9.34
CA THR A 106 -5.38 0.71 -10.72
C THR A 106 -4.20 1.29 -11.47
N VAL A 107 -3.40 0.44 -12.13
CA VAL A 107 -2.27 0.86 -12.96
C VAL A 107 -2.57 0.51 -14.40
N ILE A 108 -2.44 1.48 -15.30
CA ILE A 108 -2.70 1.34 -16.73
C ILE A 108 -1.38 1.52 -17.47
N THR A 109 -0.99 0.53 -18.25
CA THR A 109 0.14 0.61 -19.19
C THR A 109 -0.35 0.98 -20.60
N TYR A 110 0.57 1.39 -21.46
CA TYR A 110 0.23 1.87 -22.79
C TYR A 110 1.12 1.23 -23.86
N GLN A 111 0.53 0.94 -25.01
CA GLN A 111 1.22 0.33 -26.16
C GLN A 111 2.44 1.13 -26.59
N ASN A 112 3.57 0.43 -26.78
CA ASN A 112 4.84 1.02 -27.21
C ASN A 112 5.31 2.22 -26.37
N SER A 113 5.03 2.20 -25.06
CA SER A 113 5.35 3.29 -24.14
C SER A 113 5.80 2.74 -22.80
N SER A 114 6.80 3.37 -22.20
CA SER A 114 7.18 3.12 -20.80
C SER A 114 6.32 3.88 -19.79
N TYR A 115 5.43 4.75 -20.25
CA TYR A 115 4.59 5.54 -19.37
C TYR A 115 3.43 4.72 -18.81
N ILE A 116 3.12 5.00 -17.55
CA ILE A 116 1.96 4.42 -16.88
C ILE A 116 1.11 5.51 -16.23
N LYS A 117 -0.14 5.17 -15.98
CA LYS A 117 -1.08 5.94 -15.17
C LYS A 117 -1.48 5.12 -13.96
N GLU A 118 -1.21 5.63 -12.77
CA GLU A 118 -1.67 5.06 -11.51
C GLU A 118 -2.86 5.84 -10.96
N ILE A 119 -3.90 5.14 -10.56
CA ILE A 119 -5.10 5.69 -9.94
C ILE A 119 -5.26 5.06 -8.57
N ILE A 120 -5.01 5.83 -7.52
CA ILE A 120 -5.24 5.36 -6.15
C ILE A 120 -6.74 5.27 -5.87
N SER A 121 -7.18 4.15 -5.32
CA SER A 121 -8.58 3.97 -4.96
C SER A 121 -8.99 4.90 -3.83
N SER A 122 -10.06 5.67 -4.02
CA SER A 122 -10.60 6.55 -2.98
C SER A 122 -11.10 5.79 -1.74
N THR A 123 -11.35 4.48 -1.86
CA THR A 123 -11.81 3.63 -0.76
C THR A 123 -10.77 3.44 0.32
N VAL A 124 -9.46 3.53 -0.02
CA VAL A 124 -8.36 3.40 0.95
C VAL A 124 -8.11 4.67 1.75
N ILE A 125 -8.65 5.80 1.29
CA ILE A 125 -8.50 7.09 1.94
C ILE A 125 -9.73 7.36 2.79
N LYS A 126 -9.60 7.10 4.10
CA LYS A 126 -10.71 7.26 5.04
C LYS A 126 -10.75 8.69 5.61
N ASN A 127 -11.97 9.22 5.79
CA ASN A 127 -12.22 10.50 6.46
C ASN A 127 -11.67 11.75 5.77
N MET A 128 -11.40 11.71 4.45
CA MET A 128 -11.00 12.87 3.67
C MET A 128 -11.82 12.95 2.38
N ILE A 129 -12.20 14.17 2.01
CA ILE A 129 -12.78 14.45 0.68
C ILE A 129 -11.62 14.86 -0.21
N ILE A 130 -11.22 13.97 -1.12
CA ILE A 130 -10.12 14.21 -2.05
C ILE A 130 -10.70 14.28 -3.47
N PRO A 131 -10.36 15.31 -4.26
CA PRO A 131 -10.73 15.36 -5.66
C PRO A 131 -10.16 14.15 -6.42
N GLU A 132 -10.93 13.53 -7.31
CA GLU A 132 -10.52 12.33 -8.05
C GLU A 132 -9.20 12.53 -8.82
N ASN A 133 -9.00 13.72 -9.41
CA ASN A 133 -7.78 14.05 -10.14
C ASN A 133 -6.52 14.13 -9.25
N ALA A 134 -6.67 14.34 -7.94
CA ALA A 134 -5.56 14.32 -6.99
C ALA A 134 -5.08 12.91 -6.63
N LEU A 135 -5.78 11.87 -7.12
CA LEU A 135 -5.46 10.46 -6.92
C LEU A 135 -4.87 9.82 -8.19
N ILE A 136 -4.56 10.62 -9.19
CA ILE A 136 -4.01 10.18 -10.47
C ILE A 136 -2.57 10.63 -10.55
N PHE A 137 -1.68 9.66 -10.80
CA PHE A 137 -0.24 9.87 -10.94
C PHE A 137 0.24 9.28 -12.26
N TYR A 138 1.30 9.84 -12.80
CA TYR A 138 1.93 9.36 -14.03
C TYR A 138 3.40 9.13 -13.78
N TYR A 139 3.93 8.00 -14.28
CA TYR A 139 5.32 7.62 -14.12
C TYR A 139 5.91 7.10 -15.42
N ALA A 140 7.23 7.17 -15.53
CA ALA A 140 8.00 6.37 -16.47
C ALA A 140 8.41 5.08 -15.76
N MET A 141 7.92 3.93 -16.26
CA MET A 141 8.26 2.61 -15.73
C MET A 141 9.70 2.26 -16.11
N PRO A 142 10.55 1.82 -15.17
CA PRO A 142 11.91 1.36 -15.48
C PRO A 142 11.92 0.15 -16.41
N ASP A 143 12.97 0.02 -17.21
CA ASP A 143 13.08 -1.04 -18.22
C ASP A 143 13.02 -2.45 -17.61
N ASP A 144 13.65 -2.67 -16.46
CA ASP A 144 13.65 -3.96 -15.75
C ASP A 144 12.26 -4.36 -15.24
N ILE A 145 11.41 -3.38 -14.90
CA ILE A 145 10.01 -3.63 -14.51
C ILE A 145 9.15 -3.94 -15.74
N GLN A 146 9.43 -3.30 -16.86
CA GLN A 146 8.76 -3.60 -18.12
C GLN A 146 9.07 -5.03 -18.58
N GLU A 147 10.35 -5.44 -18.52
CA GLU A 147 10.79 -6.79 -18.85
C GLU A 147 10.08 -7.84 -17.95
N ASP A 148 10.04 -7.63 -16.63
CA ASP A 148 9.35 -8.51 -15.70
C ASP A 148 7.86 -8.62 -16.03
N LEU A 149 7.20 -7.50 -16.36
CA LEU A 149 5.78 -7.51 -16.71
C LEU A 149 5.52 -8.30 -17.99
N HIS A 150 6.38 -8.17 -19.01
CA HIS A 150 6.27 -8.96 -20.25
C HIS A 150 6.50 -10.45 -20.00
N GLU A 151 7.50 -10.82 -19.19
CA GLU A 151 7.73 -12.24 -18.84
C GLU A 151 6.51 -12.88 -18.17
N LEU A 152 5.84 -12.13 -17.28
CA LEU A 152 4.62 -12.60 -16.60
C LEU A 152 3.44 -12.82 -17.54
N ILE A 153 3.39 -12.12 -18.67
CA ILE A 153 2.29 -12.24 -19.64
C ILE A 153 2.53 -13.38 -20.62
N ASP A 154 3.79 -13.70 -20.89
CA ASP A 154 4.18 -14.72 -21.86
C ASP A 154 4.23 -16.14 -21.26
N GLU A 155 4.06 -16.30 -19.93
CA GLU A 155 3.93 -17.60 -19.25
C GLU A 155 2.52 -18.18 -19.34
#